data_b4e3468b7b04638ad83033d359f368f4
#
_entry.id   b4e3468b7b04638ad83033d359f368f4
#
_cell.length_a   1.000
_cell.length_b   1.000
_cell.length_c   1.000
_cell.angle_alpha   90.00
_cell.angle_beta   90.00
_cell.angle_gamma   90.00
#
_symmetry.space_group_name_H-M   'P 1'
#
loop_
_entity.id
_entity.type
_entity.pdbx_description
1 polymer ?
#
loop_
_entity_poly.entity_id
_entity_poly.type
_entity_poly.pdbx_seq_one_letter_code
_entity_poly.pdbx_strand_id
1 'polypeptide(L)'
;ASDSEFNSNESTLEVTYETKNGEKQATELNYTNKSRSYINYRFMAKQLIPDQPKFMEPQWDVVIKPTKAHIQQFAWASAGLGAYEQYFIPKIQDGSLKFFIGEDGAAAQRGGVVLATDLTEEFEAAHKWKIAQIMTVLKLSETADCDMAFSTKGVIQITLNTGVGSYRYIFPAKVR
;
A
#
# COMPACT_ATOMS: atom_id res chain seq x y z
N ALA A 1 19.76 22.35 -4.53
CA ALA A 1 18.49 21.81 -4.96
C ALA A 1 18.61 21.62 -6.47
N SER A 2 18.78 20.41 -6.93
CA SER A 2 18.72 20.12 -8.35
C SER A 2 17.25 20.09 -8.71
N ASP A 3 16.77 21.11 -9.41
CA ASP A 3 15.53 21.02 -10.14
C ASP A 3 15.67 19.82 -11.08
N SER A 4 14.90 18.78 -10.81
CA SER A 4 14.95 17.60 -11.65
C SER A 4 14.48 18.02 -13.04
N GLU A 5 15.19 17.67 -14.09
CA GLU A 5 14.82 17.93 -15.49
C GLU A 5 13.41 17.48 -15.84
N PHE A 6 12.80 16.62 -14.99
CA PHE A 6 11.43 16.14 -15.10
C PHE A 6 10.35 17.18 -14.74
N ASN A 7 10.70 18.25 -14.04
CA ASN A 7 9.76 19.31 -13.62
C ASN A 7 9.95 20.63 -14.37
N SER A 8 10.67 20.63 -15.50
CA SER A 8 10.85 21.86 -16.27
C SER A 8 9.57 22.23 -17.02
N ASN A 9 9.21 23.52 -17.04
CA ASN A 9 8.09 24.06 -17.79
C ASN A 9 8.20 23.85 -19.32
N GLU A 10 9.29 23.24 -19.79
CA GLU A 10 9.55 22.92 -21.20
C GLU A 10 9.32 21.42 -21.54
N SER A 11 8.70 20.67 -20.63
CA SER A 11 8.26 19.31 -20.90
C SER A 11 6.90 19.32 -21.57
N THR A 12 6.71 18.45 -22.56
CA THR A 12 5.42 18.24 -23.22
C THR A 12 4.84 16.88 -22.88
N LEU A 13 3.55 16.84 -22.70
CA LEU A 13 2.78 15.62 -22.48
C LEU A 13 1.65 15.58 -23.51
N GLU A 14 1.70 14.63 -24.43
CA GLU A 14 0.76 14.52 -25.55
C GLU A 14 0.08 13.15 -25.55
N VAL A 15 -1.22 13.15 -25.91
CA VAL A 15 -1.97 11.91 -26.08
C VAL A 15 -2.21 11.69 -27.57
N THR A 16 -1.74 10.55 -28.09
CA THR A 16 -2.02 10.11 -29.45
C THR A 16 -3.36 9.35 -29.49
N TYR A 17 -4.11 9.56 -30.56
CA TYR A 17 -5.42 8.95 -30.76
C TYR A 17 -5.48 8.22 -32.08
N GLU A 18 -6.19 7.10 -32.11
CA GLU A 18 -6.62 6.42 -33.32
C GLU A 18 -8.16 6.38 -33.41
N THR A 19 -8.68 6.40 -34.62
CA THR A 19 -10.11 6.21 -34.84
C THR A 19 -10.37 4.75 -35.22
N LYS A 20 -11.07 4.02 -34.39
CA LYS A 20 -11.50 2.64 -34.62
C LYS A 20 -13.03 2.56 -34.56
N ASN A 21 -13.65 2.02 -35.60
CA ASN A 21 -15.12 1.88 -35.70
C ASN A 21 -15.89 3.20 -35.47
N GLY A 22 -15.31 4.33 -35.92
CA GLY A 22 -15.92 5.66 -35.75
C GLY A 22 -15.70 6.30 -34.36
N GLU A 23 -15.08 5.61 -33.41
CA GLU A 23 -14.74 6.15 -32.09
C GLU A 23 -13.26 6.55 -32.00
N LYS A 24 -13.00 7.73 -31.47
CA LYS A 24 -11.64 8.23 -31.19
C LYS A 24 -11.15 7.61 -29.88
N GLN A 25 -10.12 6.77 -29.96
CA GLN A 25 -9.52 6.08 -28.81
C GLN A 25 -8.10 6.57 -28.59
N ALA A 26 -7.74 6.88 -27.32
CA ALA A 26 -6.38 7.17 -26.94
C ALA A 26 -5.53 5.90 -27.05
N THR A 27 -4.37 5.98 -27.70
CA THR A 27 -3.47 4.84 -27.93
C THR A 27 -2.14 4.98 -27.21
N GLU A 28 -1.63 6.20 -27.09
CA GLU A 28 -0.33 6.43 -26.44
C GLU A 28 -0.34 7.74 -25.66
N LEU A 29 0.42 7.75 -24.57
CA LEU A 29 0.82 8.95 -23.83
C LEU A 29 2.30 9.18 -24.08
N ASN A 30 2.65 10.33 -24.67
CA ASN A 30 4.00 10.67 -25.05
C ASN A 30 4.50 11.82 -24.17
N TYR A 31 5.55 11.58 -23.43
CA TYR A 31 6.28 12.59 -22.66
C TYR A 31 7.60 12.91 -23.36
N THR A 32 7.91 14.19 -23.49
CA THR A 32 9.21 14.65 -23.98
C THR A 32 9.71 15.80 -23.11
N ASN A 33 10.98 15.79 -22.72
CA ASN A 33 11.60 16.87 -21.99
C ASN A 33 12.52 17.73 -22.86
N LYS A 34 13.07 18.79 -22.28
CA LYS A 34 14.02 19.72 -22.92
C LYS A 34 15.25 19.04 -23.50
N SER A 35 15.75 18.01 -22.84
CA SER A 35 16.92 17.22 -23.28
C SER A 35 16.59 16.26 -24.44
N ARG A 36 15.37 16.31 -24.98
CA ARG A 36 14.83 15.37 -25.98
C ARG A 36 14.75 13.91 -25.50
N SER A 37 14.84 13.68 -24.18
CA SER A 37 14.48 12.38 -23.61
C SER A 37 12.98 12.20 -23.72
N TYR A 38 12.54 11.01 -24.08
CA TYR A 38 11.12 10.73 -24.25
C TYR A 38 10.72 9.43 -23.54
N ILE A 39 9.45 9.36 -23.15
CA ILE A 39 8.81 8.16 -22.62
C ILE A 39 7.48 8.01 -23.34
N ASN A 40 7.28 6.89 -23.99
CA ASN A 40 6.01 6.55 -24.64
C ASN A 40 5.35 5.45 -23.83
N TYR A 41 4.14 5.72 -23.34
CA TYR A 41 3.30 4.75 -22.67
C TYR A 41 2.14 4.37 -23.58
N ARG A 42 2.12 3.11 -24.05
CA ARG A 42 1.02 2.60 -24.87
C ARG A 42 -0.12 2.12 -23.99
N PHE A 43 -1.32 2.63 -24.27
CA PHE A 43 -2.52 2.19 -23.55
C PHE A 43 -2.93 0.79 -24.02
N MET A 44 -3.40 0.01 -23.05
CA MET A 44 -4.01 -1.29 -23.35
C MET A 44 -5.36 -1.07 -24.03
N ALA A 45 -5.65 -1.83 -25.08
CA ALA A 45 -6.96 -1.79 -25.73
C ALA A 45 -8.06 -2.18 -24.71
N LYS A 46 -9.18 -1.45 -24.73
CA LYS A 46 -10.30 -1.63 -23.77
C LYS A 46 -10.76 -3.08 -23.66
N GLN A 47 -10.75 -3.82 -24.77
CA GLN A 47 -11.15 -5.23 -24.82
C GLN A 47 -10.17 -6.17 -24.09
N LEU A 48 -8.93 -5.72 -23.87
CA LEU A 48 -7.90 -6.49 -23.15
C LEU A 48 -7.83 -6.15 -21.67
N ILE A 49 -8.58 -5.12 -21.22
CA ILE A 49 -8.66 -4.76 -19.81
C ILE A 49 -9.63 -5.76 -19.16
N PRO A 50 -9.17 -6.61 -18.23
CA PRO A 50 -10.07 -7.52 -17.53
C PRO A 50 -11.14 -6.72 -16.79
N ASP A 51 -12.34 -7.27 -16.69
CA ASP A 51 -13.35 -6.72 -15.81
C ASP A 51 -12.78 -6.61 -14.40
N GLN A 52 -12.95 -5.44 -13.79
CA GLN A 52 -12.48 -5.26 -12.42
C GLN A 52 -13.30 -6.17 -11.50
N PRO A 53 -12.64 -7.05 -10.73
CA PRO A 53 -13.35 -7.85 -9.75
C PRO A 53 -14.06 -6.90 -8.78
N LYS A 54 -15.36 -7.13 -8.55
CA LYS A 54 -16.12 -6.36 -7.56
C LYS A 54 -15.53 -6.69 -6.19
N PHE A 55 -14.83 -5.73 -5.61
CA PHE A 55 -14.40 -5.84 -4.23
C PHE A 55 -15.63 -5.78 -3.33
N MET A 56 -15.93 -6.88 -2.65
CA MET A 56 -16.92 -6.89 -1.58
C MET A 56 -16.20 -6.47 -0.30
N GLU A 57 -16.55 -5.29 0.20
CA GLU A 57 -15.96 -4.76 1.42
C GLU A 57 -16.27 -5.69 2.60
N PRO A 58 -15.24 -6.22 3.30
CA PRO A 58 -15.47 -7.05 4.47
C PRO A 58 -15.96 -6.18 5.63
N GLN A 59 -16.53 -6.82 6.64
CA GLN A 59 -16.71 -6.15 7.93
C GLN A 59 -15.33 -5.88 8.53
N TRP A 60 -15.10 -4.62 8.92
CA TRP A 60 -13.87 -4.21 9.60
C TRP A 60 -14.05 -4.40 11.11
N ASP A 61 -13.17 -5.18 11.71
CA ASP A 61 -13.23 -5.50 13.16
C ASP A 61 -12.48 -4.44 13.96
N VAL A 62 -11.41 -3.86 13.41
CA VAL A 62 -10.60 -2.81 14.03
C VAL A 62 -10.18 -1.78 13.01
N VAL A 63 -10.25 -0.49 13.39
CA VAL A 63 -9.74 0.63 12.59
C VAL A 63 -8.83 1.48 13.46
N ILE A 64 -7.61 1.75 12.99
CA ILE A 64 -6.61 2.55 13.71
C ILE A 64 -6.05 3.67 12.84
N LYS A 65 -5.46 4.67 13.50
CA LYS A 65 -4.62 5.72 12.90
C LYS A 65 -3.21 5.63 13.45
N PRO A 66 -2.30 4.88 12.81
CA PRO A 66 -0.94 4.77 13.30
C PRO A 66 -0.22 6.12 13.19
N THR A 67 0.52 6.49 14.21
CA THR A 67 1.37 7.68 14.18
C THR A 67 2.62 7.42 13.32
N LYS A 68 3.29 8.49 12.86
CA LYS A 68 4.58 8.38 12.17
C LYS A 68 5.62 7.63 13.00
N ALA A 69 5.62 7.84 14.32
CA ALA A 69 6.52 7.13 15.24
C ALA A 69 6.25 5.61 15.24
N HIS A 70 5.00 5.19 15.26
CA HIS A 70 4.63 3.78 15.18
C HIS A 70 5.08 3.15 13.87
N ILE A 71 4.90 3.85 12.74
CA ILE A 71 5.33 3.39 11.41
C ILE A 71 6.85 3.26 11.34
N GLN A 72 7.59 4.23 11.91
CA GLN A 72 9.06 4.18 11.99
C GLN A 72 9.55 3.02 12.85
N GLN A 73 8.91 2.75 14.00
CA GLN A 73 9.22 1.59 14.83
C GLN A 73 8.99 0.27 14.09
N PHE A 74 7.89 0.18 13.32
CA PHE A 74 7.65 -1.00 12.49
C PHE A 74 8.68 -1.14 11.38
N ALA A 75 9.10 -0.06 10.75
CA ALA A 75 10.17 -0.06 9.74
C ALA A 75 11.50 -0.54 10.34
N TRP A 76 11.86 -0.04 11.53
CA TRP A 76 13.07 -0.45 12.24
C TRP A 76 13.04 -1.96 12.61
N ALA A 77 11.97 -2.42 13.21
CA ALA A 77 11.80 -3.83 13.57
C ALA A 77 11.81 -4.74 12.32
N SER A 78 11.19 -4.29 11.25
CA SER A 78 11.19 -5.00 9.95
C SER A 78 12.57 -5.12 9.35
N ALA A 79 13.42 -4.12 9.52
CA ALA A 79 14.81 -4.18 9.06
C ALA A 79 15.66 -5.20 9.88
N GLY A 80 15.42 -5.29 11.20
CA GLY A 80 16.14 -6.21 12.08
C GLY A 80 15.65 -7.65 12.01
N LEU A 81 14.34 -7.86 11.94
CA LEU A 81 13.72 -9.19 12.00
C LEU A 81 13.36 -9.76 10.63
N GLY A 82 13.24 -8.93 9.58
CA GLY A 82 12.76 -9.32 8.26
C GLY A 82 13.67 -10.31 7.52
N ALA A 83 14.93 -10.46 7.94
CA ALA A 83 15.83 -11.49 7.43
C ALA A 83 15.45 -12.90 7.94
N TYR A 84 14.79 -12.99 9.09
CA TYR A 84 14.41 -14.23 9.75
C TYR A 84 12.94 -14.57 9.52
N GLU A 85 12.05 -13.56 9.54
CA GLU A 85 10.62 -13.72 9.30
C GLU A 85 10.10 -12.60 8.39
N GLN A 86 9.47 -12.99 7.28
CA GLN A 86 8.94 -12.06 6.28
C GLN A 86 7.48 -11.67 6.51
N TYR A 87 6.84 -12.26 7.52
CA TYR A 87 5.42 -12.08 7.81
C TYR A 87 5.21 -11.58 9.22
N PHE A 88 4.07 -10.91 9.43
CA PHE A 88 3.59 -10.51 10.74
C PHE A 88 2.14 -10.92 10.93
N ILE A 89 1.72 -10.99 12.20
CA ILE A 89 0.35 -11.28 12.62
C ILE A 89 -0.12 -10.09 13.46
N PRO A 90 -1.19 -9.38 13.06
CA PRO A 90 -1.76 -8.32 13.89
C PRO A 90 -2.66 -8.92 14.97
N LYS A 91 -2.50 -8.43 16.21
CA LYS A 91 -3.28 -8.84 17.37
C LYS A 91 -3.40 -7.68 18.35
N ILE A 92 -4.57 -7.55 19.01
CA ILE A 92 -4.71 -6.68 20.18
C ILE A 92 -4.30 -7.46 21.42
N GLN A 93 -3.38 -6.89 22.15
CA GLN A 93 -2.93 -7.40 23.44
C GLN A 93 -2.75 -6.22 24.40
N ASP A 94 -3.31 -6.30 25.59
CA ASP A 94 -3.26 -5.26 26.63
C ASP A 94 -3.73 -3.88 26.11
N GLY A 95 -4.85 -3.85 25.38
CA GLY A 95 -5.42 -2.62 24.79
C GLY A 95 -4.58 -2.00 23.67
N SER A 96 -3.60 -2.72 23.13
CA SER A 96 -2.73 -2.22 22.07
C SER A 96 -2.75 -3.13 20.85
N LEU A 97 -2.94 -2.59 19.65
CA LEU A 97 -2.73 -3.34 18.42
C LEU A 97 -1.23 -3.46 18.17
N LYS A 98 -0.75 -4.69 18.15
CA LYS A 98 0.65 -5.04 17.91
C LYS A 98 0.78 -5.87 16.63
N PHE A 99 1.86 -5.64 15.89
CA PHE A 99 2.30 -6.50 14.79
C PHE A 99 3.38 -7.45 15.31
N PHE A 100 3.04 -8.72 15.42
CA PHE A 100 3.93 -9.76 15.90
C PHE A 100 4.70 -10.39 14.74
N ILE A 101 6.02 -10.42 14.84
CA ILE A 101 6.95 -10.97 13.85
C ILE A 101 7.62 -12.18 14.50
N GLY A 102 7.56 -13.37 13.88
CA GLY A 102 8.21 -14.59 14.35
C GLY A 102 7.48 -15.33 15.49
N GLU A 103 6.22 -15.02 15.77
CA GLU A 103 5.45 -15.65 16.87
C GLU A 103 4.95 -17.07 16.57
N ASP A 104 4.90 -17.50 15.34
CA ASP A 104 4.38 -18.82 14.95
C ASP A 104 5.36 -19.98 15.23
N GLY A 105 6.30 -19.77 16.15
CA GLY A 105 6.99 -20.84 16.90
C GLY A 105 8.26 -21.41 16.28
N ALA A 106 8.58 -21.07 15.03
CA ALA A 106 9.76 -21.62 14.34
C ALA A 106 10.98 -20.66 14.36
N ALA A 107 10.77 -19.36 14.60
CA ALA A 107 11.85 -18.39 14.59
C ALA A 107 12.45 -18.19 15.98
N ALA A 108 13.79 -18.24 16.07
CA ALA A 108 14.51 -17.90 17.30
C ALA A 108 14.42 -16.41 17.65
N GLN A 109 14.19 -15.56 16.64
CA GLN A 109 14.03 -14.11 16.76
C GLN A 109 12.56 -13.75 16.58
N ARG A 110 12.03 -13.04 17.57
CA ARG A 110 10.63 -12.59 17.57
C ARG A 110 10.51 -11.20 18.17
N GLY A 111 9.47 -10.48 17.79
CA GLY A 111 9.17 -9.16 18.33
C GLY A 111 7.74 -8.73 18.07
N GLY A 112 7.25 -7.79 18.88
CA GLY A 112 5.96 -7.15 18.70
C GLY A 112 6.13 -5.64 18.59
N VAL A 113 5.50 -5.01 17.61
CA VAL A 113 5.54 -3.56 17.39
C VAL A 113 4.14 -2.98 17.59
N VAL A 114 4.02 -1.97 18.46
CA VAL A 114 2.76 -1.28 18.73
C VAL A 114 2.44 -0.34 17.58
N LEU A 115 1.21 -0.44 17.05
CA LEU A 115 0.68 0.45 16.00
C LEU A 115 -0.41 1.40 16.51
N ALA A 116 -1.11 1.02 17.59
CA ALA A 116 -2.10 1.85 18.26
C ALA A 116 -2.28 1.37 19.71
N THR A 117 -2.71 2.28 20.59
CA THR A 117 -2.99 2.05 21.99
C THR A 117 -4.44 2.44 22.33
N ASP A 118 -4.84 2.17 23.56
CA ASP A 118 -6.14 2.55 24.14
C ASP A 118 -7.35 1.98 23.38
N LEU A 119 -7.17 0.77 22.84
CA LEU A 119 -8.22 0.03 22.13
C LEU A 119 -9.04 -0.81 23.13
N THR A 120 -10.35 -0.79 22.94
CA THR A 120 -11.31 -1.58 23.73
C THR A 120 -11.76 -2.84 22.98
N GLU A 121 -11.49 -2.93 21.71
CA GLU A 121 -11.83 -4.05 20.84
C GLU A 121 -10.92 -5.24 21.12
N GLU A 122 -11.45 -6.44 20.94
CA GLU A 122 -10.68 -7.66 20.88
C GLU A 122 -10.44 -8.03 19.41
N PHE A 123 -9.19 -8.27 19.06
CA PHE A 123 -8.83 -8.69 17.71
C PHE A 123 -7.61 -9.61 17.72
N GLU A 124 -7.75 -10.74 17.07
CA GLU A 124 -6.65 -11.67 16.81
C GLU A 124 -6.79 -12.24 15.41
N ALA A 125 -5.82 -11.97 14.54
CA ALA A 125 -5.82 -12.49 13.18
C ALA A 125 -5.35 -13.95 13.17
N ALA A 126 -6.13 -14.83 12.52
CA ALA A 126 -5.70 -16.20 12.22
C ALA A 126 -4.72 -16.29 11.03
N HIS A 127 -4.45 -15.17 10.39
CA HIS A 127 -3.70 -15.07 9.14
C HIS A 127 -2.46 -14.20 9.32
N LYS A 128 -1.55 -14.28 8.34
CA LYS A 128 -0.33 -13.47 8.32
C LYS A 128 -0.17 -12.69 7.01
N TRP A 129 0.50 -11.53 7.09
CA TRP A 129 0.73 -10.61 5.97
C TRP A 129 2.21 -10.39 5.75
N LYS A 130 2.58 -10.19 4.48
CA LYS A 130 3.97 -9.94 4.11
C LYS A 130 4.38 -8.52 4.50
N ILE A 131 5.43 -8.41 5.33
CA ILE A 131 5.97 -7.14 5.85
C ILE A 131 6.28 -6.17 4.70
N ALA A 132 6.99 -6.63 3.68
CA ALA A 132 7.44 -5.80 2.57
C ALA A 132 6.27 -5.13 1.82
N GLN A 133 5.13 -5.82 1.64
CA GLN A 133 3.97 -5.25 0.95
C GLN A 133 3.35 -4.11 1.75
N ILE A 134 3.14 -4.30 3.04
CA ILE A 134 2.59 -3.27 3.95
C ILE A 134 3.55 -2.09 4.04
N MET A 135 4.85 -2.34 4.25
CA MET A 135 5.86 -1.29 4.35
C MET A 135 5.98 -0.44 3.08
N THR A 136 5.77 -1.03 1.89
CA THR A 136 5.79 -0.26 0.64
C THR A 136 4.74 0.85 0.63
N VAL A 137 3.55 0.59 1.18
CA VAL A 137 2.48 1.59 1.26
C VAL A 137 2.66 2.51 2.47
N LEU A 138 3.04 1.98 3.63
CA LEU A 138 3.26 2.80 4.83
C LEU A 138 4.35 3.87 4.65
N LYS A 139 5.37 3.63 3.82
CA LYS A 139 6.36 4.66 3.45
C LYS A 139 5.74 5.86 2.73
N LEU A 140 4.62 5.69 2.02
CA LEU A 140 3.92 6.79 1.36
C LEU A 140 3.17 7.68 2.36
N SER A 141 2.95 7.21 3.59
CA SER A 141 2.26 7.97 4.64
C SER A 141 3.12 9.04 5.31
N GLU A 142 4.39 9.19 4.94
CA GLU A 142 5.24 10.27 5.45
C GLU A 142 4.65 11.67 5.18
N THR A 143 3.89 11.80 4.09
CA THR A 143 3.26 13.05 3.64
C THR A 143 1.73 13.00 3.64
N ALA A 144 1.11 11.92 4.12
CA ALA A 144 -0.32 11.69 4.05
C ALA A 144 -0.86 11.15 5.38
N ASP A 145 -2.14 11.45 5.67
CA ASP A 145 -2.85 10.80 6.77
C ASP A 145 -3.10 9.32 6.40
N CYS A 146 -2.86 8.45 7.38
CA CYS A 146 -2.95 7.02 7.20
C CYS A 146 -3.99 6.42 8.15
N ASP A 147 -4.98 5.73 7.61
CA ASP A 147 -5.91 4.88 8.35
C ASP A 147 -5.63 3.42 7.98
N MET A 148 -5.70 2.52 8.96
CA MET A 148 -5.59 1.08 8.74
C MET A 148 -6.81 0.36 9.32
N ALA A 149 -7.44 -0.48 8.51
CA ALA A 149 -8.58 -1.30 8.91
C ALA A 149 -8.22 -2.78 8.78
N PHE A 150 -8.64 -3.57 9.76
CA PHE A 150 -8.32 -5.00 9.88
C PHE A 150 -9.60 -5.82 9.94
N SER A 151 -9.61 -6.95 9.23
CA SER A 151 -10.69 -7.92 9.28
C SER A 151 -10.17 -9.31 9.65
N THR A 152 -10.86 -9.98 10.56
CA THR A 152 -10.63 -11.40 10.89
C THR A 152 -10.80 -12.32 9.69
N LYS A 153 -11.46 -11.86 8.62
CA LYS A 153 -11.56 -12.56 7.33
C LYS A 153 -10.29 -12.53 6.50
N GLY A 154 -9.17 -12.05 7.06
CA GLY A 154 -7.86 -12.06 6.40
C GLY A 154 -7.65 -10.92 5.41
N VAL A 155 -8.15 -9.74 5.70
CA VAL A 155 -7.94 -8.55 4.87
C VAL A 155 -7.44 -7.39 5.73
N ILE A 156 -6.42 -6.67 5.24
CA ILE A 156 -6.00 -5.37 5.76
C ILE A 156 -6.27 -4.33 4.67
N GLN A 157 -6.84 -3.19 5.06
CA GLN A 157 -6.93 -2.01 4.21
C GLN A 157 -6.05 -0.90 4.78
N ILE A 158 -5.30 -0.23 3.91
CA ILE A 158 -4.59 1.02 4.23
C ILE A 158 -5.19 2.11 3.36
N THR A 159 -5.65 3.18 3.99
CA THR A 159 -6.17 4.36 3.31
C THR A 159 -5.21 5.53 3.54
N LEU A 160 -4.74 6.14 2.45
CA LEU A 160 -3.88 7.32 2.47
C LEU A 160 -4.63 8.52 1.92
N ASN A 161 -4.70 9.60 2.69
CA ASN A 161 -5.30 10.87 2.29
C ASN A 161 -4.20 11.90 2.04
N THR A 162 -3.98 12.27 0.78
CA THR A 162 -2.86 13.11 0.36
C THR A 162 -3.24 14.58 0.15
N GLY A 163 -4.49 14.95 0.41
CA GLY A 163 -5.01 16.29 0.09
C GLY A 163 -5.48 16.45 -1.36
N VAL A 164 -4.89 15.74 -2.31
CA VAL A 164 -5.34 15.70 -3.72
C VAL A 164 -6.21 14.47 -4.03
N GLY A 165 -6.22 13.48 -3.15
CA GLY A 165 -7.02 12.26 -3.31
C GLY A 165 -6.88 11.31 -2.14
N SER A 166 -7.80 10.34 -2.09
CA SER A 166 -7.78 9.23 -1.15
C SER A 166 -7.48 7.93 -1.90
N TYR A 167 -6.47 7.21 -1.44
CA TYR A 167 -6.01 5.97 -2.04
C TYR A 167 -6.24 4.81 -1.07
N ARG A 168 -6.95 3.78 -1.50
CA ARG A 168 -7.20 2.57 -0.72
C ARG A 168 -6.39 1.41 -1.27
N TYR A 169 -5.58 0.81 -0.41
CA TYR A 169 -4.77 -0.37 -0.71
C TYR A 169 -5.31 -1.55 0.08
N ILE A 170 -5.64 -2.63 -0.61
CA ILE A 170 -6.23 -3.84 -0.04
C ILE A 170 -5.20 -4.96 -0.06
N PHE A 171 -4.94 -5.56 1.08
CA PHE A 171 -3.95 -6.62 1.26
C PHE A 171 -4.64 -7.89 1.76
N PRO A 172 -4.86 -8.88 0.91
CA PRO A 172 -5.28 -10.20 1.37
C PRO A 172 -4.15 -10.86 2.15
N ALA A 173 -4.52 -11.62 3.15
CA ALA A 173 -3.59 -12.43 3.92
C ALA A 173 -3.01 -13.56 3.06
N LYS A 174 -1.87 -14.10 3.48
CA LYS A 174 -1.36 -15.35 2.93
C LYS A 174 -2.32 -16.48 3.31
N VAL A 175 -2.85 -17.17 2.33
CA VAL A 175 -3.55 -18.43 2.56
C VAL A 175 -2.52 -19.47 2.99
N ARG A 176 -2.81 -20.22 4.05
CA ARG A 176 -1.96 -21.32 4.55
C ARG A 176 -2.01 -22.49 3.62
#